data_427bed93c4687ee32da042e165a28f30
#
_entry.id   427bed93c4687ee32da042e165a28f30
#
_cell.length_a   1.000
_cell.length_b   1.000
_cell.length_c   1.000
_cell.angle_alpha   90.00
_cell.angle_beta   90.00
_cell.angle_gamma   90.00
#
_symmetry.space_group_name_H-M   'P 1'
#
loop_
_entity.id
_entity.type
_entity.pdbx_description
1 polymer ?
#
loop_
_entity_poly.entity_id
_entity_poly.type
_entity_poly.pdbx_seq_one_letter_code
_entity_poly.pdbx_strand_id
1 'polypeptide(L)'
;VNKLPEPTPKDGVVCIDAETGALLNSYTIYSGLNQTGHTFVWKNEAGEVVGHNSAYTATMPGVYTLVVTKTSTGCSSEEIPVNVIQSEPAVITYSVEEEFSDNQTLTITASGQGGEYEYQLDNGPFQDSNVFYDVTSGVHTVTVNDKNGCGSVTMQVVVVNYPKFFTPNGDGYNDTWN
;
A
#
# COMPACT_ATOMS: atom_id res chain seq x y z
N VAL A 1 4.67 -45.00 -5.41
CA VAL A 1 5.48 -43.86 -4.95
C VAL A 1 4.54 -42.91 -4.19
N ASN A 2 4.80 -42.68 -2.91
CA ASN A 2 4.01 -41.76 -2.11
C ASN A 2 4.37 -40.31 -2.55
N LYS A 3 3.36 -39.55 -3.02
CA LYS A 3 3.57 -38.16 -3.40
C LYS A 3 3.80 -37.31 -2.15
N LEU A 4 4.85 -36.49 -2.15
CA LEU A 4 5.14 -35.51 -1.09
C LEU A 4 4.09 -34.43 -1.06
N PRO A 5 3.84 -33.79 0.09
CA PRO A 5 3.06 -32.56 0.14
C PRO A 5 3.68 -31.47 -0.73
N GLU A 6 2.83 -30.71 -1.43
CA GLU A 6 3.25 -29.58 -2.28
C GLU A 6 2.56 -28.30 -1.77
N PRO A 7 3.01 -27.71 -0.65
CA PRO A 7 2.47 -26.45 -0.19
C PRO A 7 2.87 -25.31 -1.13
N THR A 8 2.00 -24.28 -1.23
CA THR A 8 2.17 -23.12 -2.12
C THR A 8 1.96 -21.82 -1.36
N PRO A 9 2.69 -21.57 -0.27
CA PRO A 9 2.59 -20.30 0.43
C PRO A 9 3.06 -19.15 -0.48
N LYS A 10 2.58 -17.93 -0.20
CA LYS A 10 2.96 -16.73 -0.94
C LYS A 10 3.61 -15.72 -0.03
N ASP A 11 4.54 -14.96 -0.58
CA ASP A 11 5.11 -13.78 0.04
C ASP A 11 4.01 -12.74 0.32
N GLY A 12 4.26 -11.87 1.28
CA GLY A 12 3.29 -10.88 1.68
C GLY A 12 3.89 -9.67 2.39
N VAL A 13 3.00 -8.87 2.94
CA VAL A 13 3.34 -7.57 3.53
C VAL A 13 2.63 -7.39 4.86
N VAL A 14 3.35 -6.93 5.86
CA VAL A 14 2.79 -6.41 7.12
C VAL A 14 2.85 -4.89 7.08
N CYS A 15 1.80 -4.23 7.56
CA CYS A 15 1.77 -2.79 7.66
C CYS A 15 2.11 -2.35 9.08
N ILE A 16 3.15 -1.55 9.21
CA ILE A 16 3.65 -1.03 10.49
C ILE A 16 3.75 0.49 10.38
N ASP A 17 3.23 1.19 11.38
CA ASP A 17 3.36 2.63 11.48
C ASP A 17 4.81 3.02 11.79
N ALA A 18 5.41 3.86 10.94
CA ALA A 18 6.83 4.22 11.04
C ALA A 18 7.17 5.05 12.28
N GLU A 19 6.21 5.85 12.78
CA GLU A 19 6.45 6.75 13.91
C GLU A 19 6.32 6.03 15.24
N THR A 20 5.33 5.14 15.34
CA THR A 20 4.98 4.48 16.60
C THR A 20 5.48 3.03 16.69
N GLY A 21 5.83 2.42 15.55
CA GLY A 21 6.14 0.99 15.46
C GLY A 21 4.90 0.09 15.65
N ALA A 22 3.70 0.67 15.62
CA ALA A 22 2.47 -0.09 15.82
C ALA A 22 2.12 -0.92 14.58
N LEU A 23 1.75 -2.20 14.80
CA LEU A 23 1.21 -3.04 13.75
C LEU A 23 -0.18 -2.53 13.36
N LEU A 24 -0.35 -2.13 12.10
CA LEU A 24 -1.63 -1.70 11.52
C LEU A 24 -2.36 -2.85 10.84
N ASN A 25 -1.65 -3.64 10.03
CA ASN A 25 -2.17 -4.83 9.39
C ASN A 25 -1.17 -5.99 9.46
N SER A 26 -1.68 -7.17 9.84
CA SER A 26 -0.93 -8.43 9.77
C SER A 26 -1.13 -9.12 8.42
N TYR A 27 -0.22 -10.03 8.07
CA TYR A 27 -0.34 -10.86 6.88
C TYR A 27 -0.57 -12.32 7.24
N THR A 28 -1.63 -12.94 6.71
CA THR A 28 -1.89 -14.37 6.90
C THR A 28 -1.35 -15.17 5.73
N ILE A 29 -0.35 -15.99 6.01
CA ILE A 29 0.29 -16.91 5.08
C ILE A 29 -0.51 -18.21 5.05
N TYR A 30 -1.06 -18.57 3.90
CA TYR A 30 -1.77 -19.84 3.71
C TYR A 30 -0.82 -20.87 3.08
N SER A 31 -0.81 -22.10 3.63
CA SER A 31 0.00 -23.18 3.07
C SER A 31 -0.50 -23.69 1.71
N GLY A 32 -1.76 -23.42 1.35
CA GLY A 32 -2.43 -24.01 0.19
C GLY A 32 -2.93 -25.44 0.42
N LEU A 33 -2.73 -26.03 1.62
CA LEU A 33 -3.14 -27.38 1.97
C LEU A 33 -4.13 -27.39 3.14
N ASN A 34 -5.00 -28.42 3.16
CA ASN A 34 -5.96 -28.57 4.24
C ASN A 34 -5.30 -29.05 5.53
N GLN A 35 -5.83 -28.60 6.67
CA GLN A 35 -5.41 -29.04 8.00
C GLN A 35 -5.61 -30.56 8.19
N THR A 36 -6.68 -31.13 7.61
CA THR A 36 -6.95 -32.55 7.72
C THR A 36 -5.94 -33.38 6.91
N GLY A 37 -5.29 -34.35 7.57
CA GLY A 37 -4.33 -35.24 6.94
C GLY A 37 -2.90 -34.67 6.79
N HIS A 38 -2.64 -33.49 7.34
CA HIS A 38 -1.33 -32.86 7.34
C HIS A 38 -1.01 -32.24 8.70
N THR A 39 0.27 -32.20 9.04
CA THR A 39 0.83 -31.40 10.12
C THR A 39 1.72 -30.33 9.53
N PHE A 40 1.74 -29.17 10.17
CA PHE A 40 2.44 -27.98 9.70
C PHE A 40 3.44 -27.52 10.77
N VAL A 41 4.59 -27.08 10.32
CA VAL A 41 5.59 -26.43 11.18
C VAL A 41 6.04 -25.15 10.49
N TRP A 42 5.65 -24.04 11.07
CA TRP A 42 6.12 -22.71 10.69
C TRP A 42 7.26 -22.29 11.61
N LYS A 43 8.33 -21.77 11.04
CA LYS A 43 9.44 -21.19 11.78
C LYS A 43 9.68 -19.76 11.35
N ASN A 44 10.19 -18.94 12.26
CA ASN A 44 10.71 -17.61 11.95
C ASN A 44 12.18 -17.69 11.47
N GLU A 45 12.76 -16.55 11.12
CA GLU A 45 14.15 -16.45 10.67
C GLU A 45 15.18 -16.94 11.69
N ALA A 46 14.87 -16.88 13.00
CA ALA A 46 15.71 -17.43 14.07
C ALA A 46 15.61 -18.97 14.19
N GLY A 47 14.75 -19.62 13.37
CA GLY A 47 14.50 -21.07 13.43
C GLY A 47 13.54 -21.49 14.54
N GLU A 48 12.93 -20.56 15.25
CA GLU A 48 11.95 -20.83 16.29
C GLU A 48 10.61 -21.24 15.67
N VAL A 49 9.96 -22.26 16.26
CA VAL A 49 8.63 -22.69 15.81
C VAL A 49 7.58 -21.67 16.26
N VAL A 50 6.86 -21.09 15.30
CA VAL A 50 5.86 -20.05 15.53
C VAL A 50 4.42 -20.49 15.23
N GLY A 51 4.22 -21.65 14.59
CA GLY A 51 2.87 -22.13 14.27
C GLY A 51 2.80 -23.58 13.82
N HIS A 52 1.58 -24.18 13.95
CA HIS A 52 1.27 -25.57 13.60
C HIS A 52 -0.01 -25.73 12.78
N ASN A 53 -0.61 -24.64 12.33
CA ASN A 53 -1.84 -24.66 11.55
C ASN A 53 -1.56 -24.56 10.04
N SER A 54 -2.57 -24.85 9.23
CA SER A 54 -2.50 -24.70 7.77
C SER A 54 -2.28 -23.26 7.30
N ALA A 55 -2.45 -22.30 8.21
CA ALA A 55 -2.12 -20.88 8.00
C ALA A 55 -1.38 -20.34 9.21
N TYR A 56 -0.53 -19.33 8.97
CA TYR A 56 0.18 -18.59 10.01
C TYR A 56 -0.02 -17.09 9.78
N THR A 57 -0.30 -16.32 10.83
CA THR A 57 -0.45 -14.87 10.76
C THR A 57 0.84 -14.21 11.23
N ALA A 58 1.58 -13.64 10.29
CA ALA A 58 2.77 -12.85 10.55
C ALA A 58 2.38 -11.45 11.03
N THR A 59 3.00 -11.00 12.11
CA THR A 59 2.86 -9.67 12.70
C THR A 59 4.14 -8.83 12.60
N MET A 60 5.20 -9.45 12.10
CA MET A 60 6.50 -8.81 11.91
C MET A 60 7.05 -9.17 10.53
N PRO A 61 7.84 -8.29 9.90
CA PRO A 61 8.57 -8.64 8.69
C PRO A 61 9.66 -9.66 8.99
N GLY A 62 10.05 -10.44 7.98
CA GLY A 62 11.10 -11.44 8.07
C GLY A 62 10.85 -12.62 7.15
N VAL A 63 11.78 -13.57 7.17
CA VAL A 63 11.63 -14.82 6.42
C VAL A 63 11.03 -15.89 7.34
N TYR A 64 9.89 -16.40 6.91
CA TYR A 64 9.25 -17.55 7.55
C TYR A 64 9.48 -18.78 6.72
N THR A 65 9.57 -19.95 7.33
CA THR A 65 9.68 -21.20 6.60
C THR A 65 8.57 -22.17 6.99
N LEU A 66 8.13 -22.97 6.01
CA LEU A 66 7.07 -23.97 6.18
C LEU A 66 7.58 -25.36 5.82
N VAL A 67 7.32 -26.30 6.70
CA VAL A 67 7.40 -27.75 6.43
C VAL A 67 6.02 -28.36 6.65
N VAL A 68 5.54 -29.14 5.69
CA VAL A 68 4.27 -29.88 5.79
C VAL A 68 4.54 -31.36 5.74
N THR A 69 3.95 -32.12 6.67
CA THR A 69 4.06 -33.60 6.75
C THR A 69 2.70 -34.22 6.55
N LYS A 70 2.58 -35.15 5.62
CA LYS A 70 1.36 -35.94 5.41
C LYS A 70 1.26 -37.01 6.49
N THR A 71 0.20 -36.96 7.31
CA THR A 71 0.06 -37.84 8.50
C THR A 71 -0.06 -39.32 8.15
N SER A 72 -0.67 -39.66 7.01
CA SER A 72 -0.88 -41.06 6.59
C SER A 72 0.38 -41.77 6.13
N THR A 73 1.41 -41.03 5.70
CA THR A 73 2.65 -41.62 5.13
C THR A 73 3.91 -41.19 5.87
N GLY A 74 3.83 -40.14 6.72
CA GLY A 74 4.99 -39.54 7.39
C GLY A 74 5.93 -38.78 6.44
N CYS A 75 5.56 -38.61 5.18
CA CYS A 75 6.39 -37.89 4.20
C CYS A 75 6.26 -36.37 4.38
N SER A 76 7.38 -35.67 4.44
CA SER A 76 7.44 -34.22 4.57
C SER A 76 7.80 -33.53 3.24
N SER A 77 7.31 -32.30 3.05
CA SER A 77 7.80 -31.39 2.01
C SER A 77 9.25 -30.98 2.29
N GLU A 78 9.87 -30.34 1.31
CA GLU A 78 11.04 -29.52 1.57
C GLU A 78 10.64 -28.30 2.41
N GLU A 79 11.61 -27.62 3.01
CA GLU A 79 11.40 -26.36 3.72
C GLU A 79 11.20 -25.24 2.70
N ILE A 80 10.04 -24.56 2.75
CA ILE A 80 9.67 -23.53 1.78
C ILE A 80 9.76 -22.17 2.48
N PRO A 81 10.63 -21.29 1.99
CA PRO A 81 10.71 -19.92 2.50
C PRO A 81 9.55 -19.07 2.02
N VAL A 82 9.12 -18.14 2.87
CA VAL A 82 8.12 -17.11 2.61
C VAL A 82 8.67 -15.78 3.11
N ASN A 83 8.79 -14.81 2.23
CA ASN A 83 9.28 -13.49 2.58
C ASN A 83 8.11 -12.56 2.93
N VAL A 84 8.11 -12.01 4.12
CA VAL A 84 7.15 -11.00 4.58
C VAL A 84 7.89 -9.68 4.75
N ILE A 85 7.58 -8.70 3.91
CA ILE A 85 8.19 -7.37 3.97
C ILE A 85 7.34 -6.43 4.80
N GLN A 86 7.93 -5.30 5.21
CA GLN A 86 7.21 -4.19 5.84
C GLN A 86 6.75 -3.20 4.78
N SER A 87 5.54 -2.68 4.95
CA SER A 87 5.05 -1.46 4.31
C SER A 87 4.58 -0.45 5.36
N GLU A 88 4.50 0.81 4.99
CA GLU A 88 4.09 1.93 5.83
C GLU A 88 2.98 2.73 5.15
N PRO A 89 2.08 3.38 5.91
CA PRO A 89 1.15 4.35 5.35
C PRO A 89 1.88 5.46 4.58
N ALA A 90 1.28 5.92 3.48
CA ALA A 90 1.88 6.96 2.67
C ALA A 90 1.98 8.30 3.42
N VAL A 91 3.14 8.94 3.36
CA VAL A 91 3.30 10.36 3.65
C VAL A 91 3.17 11.12 2.35
N ILE A 92 2.23 12.07 2.28
CA ILE A 92 1.84 12.75 1.04
C ILE A 92 2.32 14.20 1.08
N THR A 93 2.93 14.63 -0.02
CA THR A 93 3.19 16.05 -0.34
C THR A 93 2.75 16.31 -1.78
N TYR A 94 2.59 17.60 -2.15
CA TYR A 94 2.20 17.95 -3.50
C TYR A 94 2.90 19.22 -4.00
N SER A 95 2.94 19.37 -5.32
CA SER A 95 3.31 20.60 -6.01
C SER A 95 2.32 20.88 -7.13
N VAL A 96 2.08 22.17 -7.39
CA VAL A 96 1.27 22.65 -8.53
C VAL A 96 2.20 23.39 -9.46
N GLU A 97 2.20 23.02 -10.73
CA GLU A 97 2.92 23.72 -11.80
C GLU A 97 1.92 24.50 -12.65
N GLU A 98 2.42 25.58 -13.26
CA GLU A 98 1.62 26.52 -14.04
C GLU A 98 0.50 27.16 -13.22
N GLU A 99 0.80 27.47 -11.96
CA GLU A 99 -0.10 28.23 -11.09
C GLU A 99 -0.62 29.48 -11.83
N PHE A 100 -1.89 29.81 -11.63
CA PHE A 100 -2.58 30.92 -12.27
C PHE A 100 -2.85 30.73 -13.79
N SER A 101 -2.66 29.53 -14.32
CA SER A 101 -3.11 29.16 -15.66
C SER A 101 -4.47 28.42 -15.61
N ASP A 102 -5.11 28.29 -16.79
CA ASP A 102 -6.35 27.52 -16.88
C ASP A 102 -6.11 26.01 -16.87
N ASN A 103 -4.88 25.59 -17.17
CA ASN A 103 -4.44 24.19 -17.25
C ASN A 103 -3.30 23.99 -16.27
N GLN A 104 -3.64 23.67 -15.03
CA GLN A 104 -2.64 23.45 -13.98
C GLN A 104 -2.31 21.97 -13.87
N THR A 105 -1.07 21.67 -13.55
CA THR A 105 -0.59 20.31 -13.33
C THR A 105 -0.34 20.10 -11.84
N LEU A 106 -1.02 19.13 -11.27
CA LEU A 106 -0.86 18.71 -9.88
C LEU A 106 0.01 17.45 -9.84
N THR A 107 1.15 17.53 -9.17
CA THR A 107 2.04 16.37 -8.93
C THR A 107 2.00 15.99 -7.46
N ILE A 108 1.71 14.73 -7.18
CA ILE A 108 1.68 14.16 -5.85
C ILE A 108 2.98 13.40 -5.58
N THR A 109 3.56 13.60 -4.41
CA THR A 109 4.68 12.79 -3.94
C THR A 109 4.23 11.99 -2.75
N ALA A 110 4.25 10.66 -2.88
CA ALA A 110 3.99 9.73 -1.80
C ALA A 110 5.30 9.03 -1.41
N SER A 111 5.53 8.87 -0.13
CA SER A 111 6.70 8.17 0.43
C SER A 111 6.29 7.30 1.60
N GLY A 112 7.01 6.20 1.81
CA GLY A 112 6.85 5.22 2.88
C GLY A 112 7.67 3.98 2.55
N GLN A 113 8.17 3.29 3.54
CA GLN A 113 8.98 2.09 3.33
C GLN A 113 8.12 0.97 2.72
N GLY A 114 8.60 0.36 1.64
CA GLY A 114 7.93 -0.77 1.00
C GLY A 114 6.60 -0.46 0.34
N GLY A 115 6.18 0.81 0.28
CA GLY A 115 4.91 1.21 -0.34
C GLY A 115 4.94 1.10 -1.86
N GLU A 116 3.81 0.67 -2.43
CA GLU A 116 3.52 0.70 -3.86
C GLU A 116 2.18 1.43 -4.05
N TYR A 117 2.23 2.62 -4.63
CA TYR A 117 1.11 3.54 -4.57
C TYR A 117 0.33 3.67 -5.87
N GLU A 118 -0.97 3.92 -5.72
CA GLU A 118 -1.86 4.42 -6.76
C GLU A 118 -2.57 5.68 -6.25
N TYR A 119 -2.97 6.55 -7.16
CA TYR A 119 -3.39 7.90 -6.88
C TYR A 119 -4.79 8.17 -7.44
N GLN A 120 -5.59 8.89 -6.67
CA GLN A 120 -6.92 9.32 -7.08
C GLN A 120 -7.08 10.81 -6.78
N LEU A 121 -7.66 11.57 -7.73
CA LEU A 121 -8.07 12.95 -7.53
C LEU A 121 -9.60 12.99 -7.44
N ASP A 122 -10.10 13.58 -6.37
CA ASP A 122 -11.53 13.66 -6.06
C ASP A 122 -12.20 12.26 -6.10
N ASN A 123 -13.24 12.11 -6.93
CA ASN A 123 -13.93 10.83 -7.12
C ASN A 123 -13.60 10.18 -8.47
N GLY A 124 -12.47 10.56 -9.09
CA GLY A 124 -12.00 9.95 -10.33
C GLY A 124 -11.52 8.50 -10.15
N PRO A 125 -11.07 7.83 -11.20
CA PRO A 125 -10.46 6.50 -11.07
C PRO A 125 -9.08 6.59 -10.42
N PHE A 126 -8.65 5.50 -9.78
CA PHE A 126 -7.26 5.32 -9.37
C PHE A 126 -6.36 5.15 -10.60
N GLN A 127 -5.17 5.70 -10.54
CA GLN A 127 -4.12 5.60 -11.56
C GLN A 127 -2.74 5.39 -10.94
N ASP A 128 -1.82 4.77 -11.69
CA ASP A 128 -0.43 4.58 -11.23
C ASP A 128 0.40 5.88 -11.36
N SER A 129 -0.01 6.78 -12.26
CA SER A 129 0.65 8.08 -12.40
C SER A 129 0.32 8.97 -11.22
N ASN A 130 1.32 9.60 -10.66
CA ASN A 130 1.20 10.59 -9.60
C ASN A 130 0.95 12.03 -10.11
N VAL A 131 0.73 12.19 -11.42
CA VAL A 131 0.53 13.49 -12.08
C VAL A 131 -0.89 13.58 -12.61
N PHE A 132 -1.56 14.68 -12.29
CA PHE A 132 -2.89 15.05 -12.78
C PHE A 132 -2.79 16.32 -13.60
N TYR A 133 -3.27 16.26 -14.83
CA TYR A 133 -3.26 17.37 -15.78
C TYR A 133 -4.63 18.06 -15.81
N ASP A 134 -4.64 19.30 -16.26
CA ASP A 134 -5.86 20.11 -16.44
C ASP A 134 -6.72 20.22 -15.17
N VAL A 135 -6.05 20.29 -14.00
CA VAL A 135 -6.73 20.44 -12.73
C VAL A 135 -7.29 21.84 -12.59
N THR A 136 -8.59 21.94 -12.31
CA THR A 136 -9.27 23.23 -12.14
C THR A 136 -8.87 23.91 -10.84
N SER A 137 -9.05 25.21 -10.74
CA SER A 137 -8.88 25.91 -9.46
C SER A 137 -9.93 25.49 -8.45
N GLY A 138 -9.52 25.35 -7.20
CA GLY A 138 -10.41 24.95 -6.11
C GLY A 138 -9.71 24.10 -5.07
N VAL A 139 -10.52 23.53 -4.19
CA VAL A 139 -10.06 22.54 -3.20
C VAL A 139 -10.36 21.17 -3.75
N HIS A 140 -9.34 20.34 -3.86
CA HIS A 140 -9.42 18.98 -4.34
C HIS A 140 -9.03 18.00 -3.24
N THR A 141 -9.53 16.78 -3.31
CA THR A 141 -9.13 15.69 -2.41
C THR A 141 -8.25 14.72 -3.17
N VAL A 142 -7.03 14.55 -2.70
CA VAL A 142 -6.11 13.51 -3.19
C VAL A 142 -6.21 12.32 -2.27
N THR A 143 -6.40 11.13 -2.84
CA THR A 143 -6.30 9.85 -2.15
C THR A 143 -5.12 9.07 -2.72
N VAL A 144 -4.23 8.63 -1.84
CA VAL A 144 -3.12 7.73 -2.17
C VAL A 144 -3.39 6.40 -1.49
N ASN A 145 -3.49 5.34 -2.27
CA ASN A 145 -3.70 3.99 -1.79
C ASN A 145 -2.42 3.17 -1.92
N ASP A 146 -2.04 2.48 -0.85
CA ASP A 146 -0.94 1.52 -0.88
C ASP A 146 -1.44 0.16 -1.35
N LYS A 147 -1.00 -0.30 -2.51
CA LYS A 147 -1.33 -1.61 -3.09
C LYS A 147 -0.82 -2.78 -2.23
N ASN A 148 0.17 -2.55 -1.39
CA ASN A 148 0.71 -3.52 -0.44
C ASN A 148 -0.11 -3.66 0.84
N GLY A 149 -1.24 -2.94 0.96
CA GLY A 149 -2.24 -3.19 1.99
C GLY A 149 -2.10 -2.34 3.26
N CYS A 150 -1.29 -1.28 3.26
CA CYS A 150 -1.27 -0.29 4.34
C CYS A 150 -2.48 0.67 4.32
N GLY A 151 -3.38 0.52 3.32
CA GLY A 151 -4.58 1.32 3.21
C GLY A 151 -4.37 2.63 2.46
N SER A 152 -5.34 3.53 2.60
CA SER A 152 -5.37 4.79 1.89
C SER A 152 -5.19 5.97 2.83
N VAL A 153 -4.46 6.98 2.38
CA VAL A 153 -4.31 8.28 3.04
C VAL A 153 -4.92 9.34 2.15
N THR A 154 -5.64 10.30 2.72
CA THR A 154 -6.26 11.41 2.01
C THR A 154 -5.67 12.73 2.43
N MET A 155 -5.54 13.67 1.48
CA MET A 155 -5.10 15.03 1.72
C MET A 155 -5.93 16.00 0.89
N GLN A 156 -6.28 17.17 1.46
CA GLN A 156 -6.82 18.27 0.68
C GLN A 156 -5.69 19.08 0.08
N VAL A 157 -5.80 19.38 -1.21
CA VAL A 157 -4.88 20.23 -1.97
C VAL A 157 -5.63 21.45 -2.49
N VAL A 158 -4.97 22.60 -2.52
CA VAL A 158 -5.54 23.84 -3.01
C VAL A 158 -4.84 24.19 -4.31
N VAL A 159 -5.63 24.28 -5.38
CA VAL A 159 -5.18 24.75 -6.69
C VAL A 159 -5.70 26.16 -6.88
N VAL A 160 -4.78 27.12 -6.95
CA VAL A 160 -5.15 28.55 -6.98
C VAL A 160 -5.18 29.08 -8.41
N ASN A 161 -6.14 29.96 -8.69
CA ASN A 161 -6.19 30.73 -9.92
C ASN A 161 -6.51 32.18 -9.57
N TYR A 162 -5.86 33.11 -10.24
CA TYR A 162 -6.15 34.53 -10.12
C TYR A 162 -6.69 35.06 -11.43
N PRO A 163 -7.50 36.17 -11.39
CA PRO A 163 -7.91 36.86 -12.62
C PRO A 163 -6.66 37.30 -13.41
N LYS A 164 -6.61 36.95 -14.70
CA LYS A 164 -5.46 37.26 -15.59
C LYS A 164 -5.30 38.74 -15.88
N PHE A 165 -6.31 39.57 -15.58
CA PHE A 165 -6.29 40.99 -15.80
C PHE A 165 -7.02 41.76 -14.71
N PHE A 166 -6.51 42.91 -14.52
CA PHE A 166 -6.98 43.94 -13.63
C PHE A 166 -7.32 45.13 -14.53
N THR A 167 -8.57 45.59 -14.52
CA THR A 167 -9.05 46.67 -15.36
C THR A 167 -9.70 47.77 -14.49
N PRO A 168 -8.90 48.69 -13.91
CA PRO A 168 -9.42 49.71 -13.02
C PRO A 168 -10.18 50.77 -13.80
N ASN A 169 -11.37 50.44 -14.29
CA ASN A 169 -12.23 51.34 -15.05
C ASN A 169 -13.46 51.81 -14.28
N GLY A 170 -13.63 51.32 -13.02
CA GLY A 170 -14.70 51.72 -12.12
C GLY A 170 -16.06 51.11 -12.41
N ASP A 171 -16.11 50.05 -13.22
CA ASP A 171 -17.36 49.34 -13.56
C ASP A 171 -17.75 48.26 -12.54
N GLY A 172 -16.91 48.02 -11.52
CA GLY A 172 -17.10 47.02 -10.50
C GLY A 172 -16.62 45.60 -10.90
N TYR A 173 -16.03 45.43 -12.08
CA TYR A 173 -15.50 44.17 -12.60
C TYR A 173 -13.98 44.24 -12.72
N ASN A 174 -13.25 43.38 -11.96
CA ASN A 174 -11.79 43.38 -11.94
C ASN A 174 -11.12 44.73 -11.64
N ASP A 175 -11.81 45.61 -10.89
CA ASP A 175 -11.31 46.94 -10.50
C ASP A 175 -10.29 46.88 -9.36
N THR A 176 -10.27 45.79 -8.59
CA THR A 176 -9.37 45.58 -7.49
C THR A 176 -8.71 44.21 -7.58
N TRP A 177 -7.44 44.17 -7.21
CA TRP A 177 -6.70 42.91 -7.05
C TRP A 177 -7.03 42.36 -5.66
N ASN A 178 -7.83 41.30 -5.60
CA ASN A 178 -8.20 40.60 -4.35
C ASN A 178 -7.61 39.21 -4.33
#